data_c02ae66bf7977f2146eef0444d37010f
#
_entry.id   c02ae66bf7977f2146eef0444d37010f
#
_cell.length_a   1.000
_cell.length_b   1.000
_cell.length_c   1.000
_cell.angle_alpha   90.00
_cell.angle_beta   90.00
_cell.angle_gamma   90.00
#
_symmetry.space_group_name_H-M   'P 1'
#
loop_
_entity.id
_entity.type
_entity.pdbx_description
1 polymer ?
#
loop_
_entity_poly.entity_id
_entity_poly.type
_entity_poly.pdbx_seq_one_letter_code
_entity_poly.pdbx_strand_id
1 'polypeptide(L)'
;VAVTLLRTRSITRLRPSASGFDADGDPVAATTTATEITGVLLAPRTDLGSLGEVNGRGRNGVVVGFTAYFRPGSDVTRFDLFEIDGAKWKVTGEPGPWVGHMVGGIEVALERAEG
;
A
#
# COMPACT_ATOMS: atom_id res chain seq x y z
N VAL A 1 20.64 -6.81 -17.13
CA VAL A 1 20.17 -6.07 -17.83
C VAL A 1 18.77 -5.86 -17.52
N ALA A 2 17.95 -6.74 -17.63
CA ALA A 2 16.62 -6.52 -17.32
C ALA A 2 16.38 -6.19 -15.87
N VAL A 3 17.26 -6.59 -15.04
CA VAL A 3 17.07 -6.35 -13.66
C VAL A 3 16.94 -4.92 -13.31
N THR A 4 17.44 -4.06 -14.13
CA THR A 4 17.35 -2.66 -13.78
C THR A 4 15.94 -2.15 -13.84
N LEU A 5 15.01 -2.92 -14.36
CA LEU A 5 13.65 -2.46 -14.43
C LEU A 5 12.89 -2.70 -13.15
N LEU A 6 13.44 -3.50 -12.25
CA LEU A 6 12.75 -3.80 -11.02
C LEU A 6 13.31 -2.93 -9.92
N ARG A 7 12.57 -1.94 -9.55
CA ARG A 7 12.98 -1.04 -8.51
C ARG A 7 12.10 -1.19 -7.34
N THR A 8 12.70 -1.44 -6.21
CA THR A 8 11.96 -1.50 -4.96
C THR A 8 12.23 -0.24 -4.17
N ARG A 9 11.38 0.02 -3.25
CA ARG A 9 11.53 1.20 -2.42
C ARG A 9 11.04 0.90 -1.02
N SER A 10 11.29 1.82 -0.13
CA SER A 10 10.80 1.72 1.23
C SER A 10 9.57 2.56 1.37
N ILE A 11 8.58 2.05 2.07
CA ILE A 11 7.38 2.80 2.37
C ILE A 11 7.12 2.64 3.85
N THR A 12 6.29 3.49 4.40
CA THR A 12 6.03 3.47 5.83
C THR A 12 4.65 2.88 6.10
N ARG A 13 4.62 1.84 6.91
CA ARG A 13 3.36 1.25 7.34
C ARG A 13 2.90 1.96 8.59
N LEU A 14 1.65 2.40 8.57
CA LEU A 14 1.05 3.06 9.71
C LEU A 14 -0.03 2.12 10.24
N ARG A 15 0.19 1.60 11.41
CA ARG A 15 -0.75 0.64 11.98
C ARG A 15 -1.36 1.23 13.25
N PRO A 16 -2.66 1.50 13.23
CA PRO A 16 -3.31 2.01 14.44
C PRO A 16 -3.48 0.89 15.44
N SER A 17 -3.30 1.22 16.69
CA SER A 17 -3.62 0.27 17.73
C SER A 17 -5.11 0.34 18.02
N ALA A 18 -5.63 -0.70 18.63
CA ALA A 18 -7.02 -0.68 18.98
C ALA A 18 -7.24 0.31 20.12
N SER A 19 -8.32 1.05 20.09
CA SER A 19 -8.68 1.85 21.22
C SER A 19 -9.28 0.94 22.29
N GLY A 20 -9.27 1.37 23.51
CA GLY A 20 -9.79 0.54 24.58
C GLY A 20 -9.88 1.34 25.86
N PHE A 21 -9.76 0.67 27.00
CA PHE A 21 -9.85 1.32 28.28
C PHE A 21 -8.64 0.94 29.13
N ASP A 22 -8.20 1.87 29.95
CA ASP A 22 -7.07 1.57 30.82
C ASP A 22 -7.57 0.83 32.08
N ALA A 23 -6.66 0.63 33.01
CA ALA A 23 -7.00 -0.13 34.19
C ALA A 23 -8.06 0.55 35.05
N ASP A 24 -8.18 1.85 34.90
CA ASP A 24 -9.17 2.60 35.66
C ASP A 24 -10.49 2.73 34.93
N GLY A 25 -10.60 2.16 33.76
CA GLY A 25 -11.82 2.24 32.99
C GLY A 25 -11.92 3.47 32.13
N ASP A 26 -10.86 4.27 32.05
CA ASP A 26 -10.90 5.47 31.20
C ASP A 26 -10.58 5.13 29.77
N PRO A 27 -11.22 5.79 28.83
CA PRO A 27 -10.95 5.49 27.41
C PRO A 27 -9.51 5.85 27.06
N VAL A 28 -8.90 5.00 26.26
CA VAL A 28 -7.54 5.20 25.79
C VAL A 28 -7.62 5.39 24.28
N ALA A 29 -7.04 6.48 23.79
CA ALA A 29 -7.07 6.76 22.37
C ALA A 29 -6.17 5.79 21.64
N ALA A 30 -6.55 5.47 20.42
CA ALA A 30 -5.70 4.64 19.57
C ALA A 30 -4.45 5.41 19.21
N THR A 31 -3.36 4.70 19.10
CA THR A 31 -2.10 5.30 18.66
C THR A 31 -1.72 4.65 17.34
N THR A 32 -0.83 5.30 16.63
CA THR A 32 -0.38 4.78 15.33
C THR A 32 1.11 4.49 15.42
N THR A 33 1.48 3.30 15.02
CA THR A 33 2.87 2.90 14.96
C THR A 33 3.35 2.97 13.54
N ALA A 34 4.45 3.66 13.31
CA ALA A 34 5.04 3.79 11.99
C ALA A 34 6.21 2.84 11.87
N THR A 35 6.20 2.03 10.84
CA THR A 35 7.26 1.07 10.60
C THR A 35 7.69 1.16 9.15
N GLU A 36 8.97 1.28 8.92
CA GLU A 36 9.47 1.30 7.56
C GLU A 36 9.56 -0.10 7.01
N ILE A 37 9.03 -0.32 5.83
CA ILE A 37 9.09 -1.62 5.17
C ILE A 37 9.89 -1.42 3.90
N THR A 38 10.92 -2.23 3.72
CA THR A 38 11.82 -2.10 2.59
C THR A 38 11.52 -3.15 1.55
N GLY A 39 12.06 -2.95 0.37
CA GLY A 39 11.97 -3.95 -0.67
C GLY A 39 10.59 -4.09 -1.27
N VAL A 40 9.82 -3.03 -1.32
CA VAL A 40 8.46 -3.07 -1.82
C VAL A 40 8.45 -2.61 -3.26
N LEU A 41 7.79 -3.36 -4.12
CA LEU A 41 7.62 -2.98 -5.50
C LEU A 41 6.23 -2.39 -5.65
N LEU A 42 6.15 -1.17 -6.16
CA LEU A 42 4.87 -0.48 -6.33
C LEU A 42 4.56 -0.34 -7.81
N ALA A 43 3.37 -0.75 -8.18
CA ALA A 43 2.88 -0.58 -9.54
C ALA A 43 1.70 0.36 -9.47
N PRO A 44 1.83 1.56 -10.01
CA PRO A 44 0.73 2.52 -9.93
C PRO A 44 -0.44 2.12 -10.82
N ARG A 45 -1.64 2.38 -10.36
CA ARG A 45 -2.84 2.21 -11.14
C ARG A 45 -3.37 3.61 -11.44
N THR A 46 -3.62 3.89 -12.70
CA THR A 46 -4.11 5.20 -13.09
C THR A 46 -5.53 5.08 -13.58
N ASP A 47 -6.27 6.14 -13.40
CA ASP A 47 -7.63 6.20 -13.88
C ASP A 47 -7.62 7.01 -15.16
N LEU A 48 -7.71 6.32 -16.28
CA LEU A 48 -7.74 6.98 -17.54
C LEU A 48 -9.18 7.22 -17.99
N GLY A 49 -10.09 6.90 -17.15
CA GLY A 49 -11.45 7.07 -17.52
C GLY A 49 -11.90 5.95 -18.37
N SER A 50 -13.15 5.83 -18.46
CA SER A 50 -13.61 4.75 -19.25
C SER A 50 -13.31 4.97 -20.64
N LEU A 51 -12.91 6.08 -21.00
CA LEU A 51 -12.57 6.30 -22.23
C LEU A 51 -11.42 6.00 -22.62
N GLY A 52 -10.87 5.78 -21.88
CA GLY A 52 -9.73 5.33 -22.16
C GLY A 52 -9.21 6.07 -23.19
N GLU A 53 -9.59 6.59 -23.41
CA GLU A 53 -9.14 7.04 -24.19
C GLU A 53 -8.33 7.51 -24.43
N VAL A 54 -8.16 7.37 -24.38
CA VAL A 54 -7.56 7.63 -24.70
C VAL A 54 -6.93 8.44 -25.32
N ASN A 55 -7.00 8.81 -25.68
CA ASN A 55 -6.38 9.64 -26.22
C ASN A 55 -5.11 9.63 -26.15
N GLY A 56 -4.64 8.74 -25.69
CA GLY A 56 -3.36 8.65 -25.71
C GLY A 56 -2.69 9.59 -24.91
N ARG A 57 -3.24 10.34 -24.32
CA ARG A 57 -2.60 11.10 -23.58
C ARG A 57 -2.49 10.53 -22.35
N GLY A 58 -2.31 9.32 -22.07
CA GLY A 58 -2.20 8.65 -20.83
C GLY A 58 -1.44 9.36 -19.79
N ARG A 59 -0.54 10.18 -20.19
CA ARG A 59 0.21 10.87 -19.24
C ARG A 59 -0.64 11.71 -18.37
N ASN A 60 -1.87 11.90 -18.70
CA ASN A 60 -2.71 12.66 -17.86
C ASN A 60 -3.48 11.81 -16.89
N GLY A 61 -3.20 10.54 -16.85
CA GLY A 61 -3.89 9.70 -15.91
C GLY A 61 -3.55 10.08 -14.48
N VAL A 62 -4.52 10.04 -13.62
CA VAL A 62 -4.33 10.33 -12.21
C VAL A 62 -4.08 9.01 -11.52
N VAL A 63 -3.06 8.96 -10.66
CA VAL A 63 -2.78 7.76 -9.92
C VAL A 63 -3.87 7.59 -8.87
N VAL A 64 -4.69 6.57 -9.01
CA VAL A 64 -5.77 6.33 -8.09
C VAL A 64 -5.42 5.24 -7.09
N GLY A 65 -4.34 4.53 -7.30
CA GLY A 65 -3.95 3.49 -6.37
C GLY A 65 -2.64 2.87 -6.76
N PHE A 66 -2.23 1.90 -5.97
CA PHE A 66 -1.04 1.12 -6.26
C PHE A 66 -1.36 -0.34 -6.04
N THR A 67 -0.64 -1.20 -6.74
CA THR A 67 -0.55 -2.58 -6.34
C THR A 67 0.85 -2.72 -5.74
N ALA A 68 0.92 -3.10 -4.50
CA ALA A 68 2.18 -3.21 -3.80
C ALA A 68 2.53 -4.68 -3.65
N TYR A 69 3.78 -5.01 -3.94
CA TYR A 69 4.26 -6.37 -3.80
C TYR A 69 5.31 -6.38 -2.71
N PHE A 70 4.99 -7.03 -1.61
CA PHE A 70 5.85 -7.10 -0.44
C PHE A 70 6.60 -8.41 -0.44
N ARG A 71 7.73 -8.45 0.24
CA ARG A 71 8.49 -9.68 0.38
C ARG A 71 7.68 -10.71 1.13
N PRO A 72 7.98 -11.99 0.90
CA PRO A 72 7.30 -13.05 1.65
C PRO A 72 7.49 -12.85 3.14
N GLY A 73 6.45 -13.10 3.88
CA GLY A 73 6.54 -12.98 5.33
C GLY A 73 6.34 -11.57 5.86
N SER A 74 6.05 -10.63 4.98
CA SER A 74 5.81 -9.26 5.44
C SER A 74 4.53 -9.20 6.27
N ASP A 75 4.55 -8.36 7.28
CA ASP A 75 3.40 -8.22 8.17
C ASP A 75 2.53 -7.09 7.69
N VAL A 76 1.52 -7.41 6.92
CA VAL A 76 0.59 -6.44 6.35
C VAL A 76 -0.82 -6.95 6.55
N THR A 77 -1.70 -6.09 7.05
CA THR A 77 -3.10 -6.45 7.22
C THR A 77 -3.97 -5.46 6.48
N ARG A 78 -5.22 -5.82 6.32
CA ARG A 78 -6.13 -4.94 5.60
C ARG A 78 -6.46 -3.67 6.36
N PHE A 79 -6.06 -3.57 7.60
CA PHE A 79 -6.33 -2.37 8.39
C PHE A 79 -5.16 -1.40 8.41
N ASP A 80 -4.08 -1.73 7.72
CA ASP A 80 -2.92 -0.87 7.69
C ASP A 80 -3.09 0.28 6.72
N LEU A 81 -2.38 1.37 7.00
CA LEU A 81 -2.23 2.46 6.07
C LEU A 81 -0.77 2.53 5.67
N PHE A 82 -0.51 3.07 4.52
CA PHE A 82 0.86 3.24 4.07
C PHE A 82 1.08 4.68 3.62
N GLU A 83 2.22 5.22 4.02
CA GLU A 83 2.59 6.53 3.59
C GLU A 83 3.59 6.39 2.47
N ILE A 84 3.27 6.96 1.31
CA ILE A 84 4.10 6.89 0.12
C ILE A 84 4.20 8.30 -0.41
N ASP A 85 5.41 8.82 -0.44
CA ASP A 85 5.67 10.17 -0.98
C ASP A 85 4.77 11.23 -0.34
N GLY A 86 4.56 11.11 0.95
CA GLY A 86 3.82 12.13 1.68
C GLY A 86 2.31 11.96 1.66
N ALA A 87 1.81 10.99 0.95
CA ALA A 87 0.37 10.75 0.90
C ALA A 87 0.06 9.44 1.58
N LYS A 88 -1.13 9.32 2.12
CA LYS A 88 -1.54 8.12 2.80
C LYS A 88 -2.44 7.28 1.92
N TRP A 89 -2.22 5.98 1.97
CA TRP A 89 -2.93 5.01 1.14
C TRP A 89 -3.44 3.90 2.03
N LYS A 90 -4.66 3.46 1.80
CA LYS A 90 -5.25 2.40 2.61
C LYS A 90 -5.28 1.11 1.82
N VAL A 91 -5.29 0.00 2.54
CA VAL A 91 -5.38 -1.31 1.92
C VAL A 91 -6.82 -1.55 1.50
N THR A 92 -6.99 -1.99 0.27
CA THR A 92 -8.31 -2.32 -0.25
C THR A 92 -8.38 -3.82 -0.40
N GLY A 93 -9.32 -4.44 0.28
CA GLY A 93 -9.45 -5.89 0.22
C GLY A 93 -8.44 -6.57 1.15
N GLU A 94 -8.21 -7.81 0.91
CA GLU A 94 -7.32 -8.61 1.72
C GLU A 94 -5.97 -8.74 1.06
N PRO A 95 -4.88 -8.60 1.80
CA PRO A 95 -3.58 -8.95 1.25
C PRO A 95 -3.57 -10.42 0.86
N GLY A 96 -3.02 -10.70 -0.29
CA GLY A 96 -3.03 -12.07 -0.79
C GLY A 96 -1.66 -12.52 -1.22
N PRO A 97 -1.46 -13.82 -1.31
CA PRO A 97 -0.18 -14.31 -1.77
C PRO A 97 0.01 -14.04 -3.24
N TRP A 98 1.22 -13.79 -3.61
CA TRP A 98 1.59 -13.59 -5.00
C TRP A 98 2.76 -14.50 -5.29
N VAL A 99 2.65 -15.29 -6.34
CA VAL A 99 3.70 -16.22 -6.69
C VAL A 99 4.00 -16.08 -8.17
N GLY A 100 5.22 -15.74 -8.48
CA GLY A 100 5.67 -15.70 -9.83
C GLY A 100 6.76 -16.74 -10.02
N HIS A 101 7.34 -16.75 -11.19
CA HIS A 101 8.42 -17.67 -11.45
C HIS A 101 9.62 -17.25 -10.62
N MET A 102 9.99 -18.06 -9.67
CA MET A 102 11.13 -17.82 -8.79
C MET A 102 10.99 -16.61 -7.88
N VAL A 103 9.81 -16.08 -7.75
CA VAL A 103 9.59 -14.98 -6.82
C VAL A 103 8.22 -15.16 -6.20
N GLY A 104 8.00 -14.47 -5.13
CA GLY A 104 6.72 -14.51 -4.47
C GLY A 104 6.68 -13.48 -3.37
N GLY A 105 5.54 -13.40 -2.72
CA GLY A 105 5.37 -12.45 -1.64
C GLY A 105 3.91 -12.19 -1.39
N ILE A 106 3.61 -10.97 -0.98
CA ILE A 106 2.25 -10.58 -0.65
C ILE A 106 1.84 -9.43 -1.54
N GLU A 107 0.71 -9.57 -2.18
CA GLU A 107 0.18 -8.55 -3.08
C GLU A 107 -0.91 -7.80 -2.35
N VAL A 108 -0.85 -6.49 -2.39
CA VAL A 108 -1.78 -5.64 -1.67
C VAL A 108 -2.24 -4.52 -2.58
N ALA A 109 -3.54 -4.30 -2.64
CA ALA A 109 -4.08 -3.19 -3.40
C ALA A 109 -4.23 -1.99 -2.48
N LEU A 110 -3.77 -0.84 -2.93
CA LEU A 110 -3.81 0.37 -2.13
C LEU A 110 -4.60 1.45 -2.86
N GLU A 111 -5.40 2.18 -2.10
CA GLU A 111 -6.16 3.31 -2.62
C GLU A 111 -5.84 4.52 -1.80
N ARG A 112 -6.03 5.70 -2.38
CA ARG A 112 -5.78 6.93 -1.67
C ARG A 112 -6.68 7.01 -0.46
N ALA A 113 -6.10 7.30 0.67
CA ALA A 113 -6.89 7.49 1.86
C ALA A 113 -7.36 8.93 1.92
N GLU A 114 -8.58 9.10 2.38
CA GLU A 114 -9.09 10.39 2.47
C GLU A 114 -8.43 11.11 3.54
N GLY A 115 -8.15 12.21 3.40
CA GLY A 115 -7.56 12.87 4.48
C GLY A 115 -6.77 13.58 4.92
#